data_96db4e9d5789c8306f3403b14227ffd4
#
_entry.id   96db4e9d5789c8306f3403b14227ffd4
#
_cell.length_a   1.000
_cell.length_b   1.000
_cell.length_c   1.000
_cell.angle_alpha   90.00
_cell.angle_beta   90.00
_cell.angle_gamma   90.00
#
_symmetry.space_group_name_H-M   'P 1'
#
loop_
_entity.id
_entity.type
_entity.pdbx_description
1 polymer ?
#
loop_
_entity_poly.entity_id
_entity_poly.type
_entity_poly.pdbx_seq_one_letter_code
_entity_poly.pdbx_strand_id
1 'polypeptide(L)'
;MSLYDGALDVPEILKEWYEAEATSNYGAYIPFVGTVRSEDGIDGLSFDIYEPILESWFTSWQQKAKEKGAVIKMAHSRGDVLLHESSYIAAVFSPKRRVALEFIDEFVEDFKASAPIWKYDLKNGERVYAKDRSTAIKGSGILGVKQ
;
A
#
# COMPACT_ATOMS: atom_id res chain seq x y z
N MET A 1 -5.15 8.32 -3.41
CA MET A 1 -3.89 7.81 -2.84
C MET A 1 -3.27 8.88 -1.97
N SER A 2 -2.82 8.51 -0.79
CA SER A 2 -2.21 9.44 0.16
C SER A 2 -0.88 8.90 0.66
N LEU A 3 0.14 9.75 0.67
CA LEU A 3 1.48 9.41 1.15
C LEU A 3 1.74 10.21 2.43
N TYR A 4 2.33 9.53 3.42
CA TYR A 4 2.58 10.11 4.73
C TYR A 4 4.04 9.88 5.11
N ASP A 5 4.61 10.79 5.85
CA ASP A 5 5.95 10.61 6.42
C ASP A 5 5.82 9.83 7.73
N GLY A 6 6.47 8.67 7.80
CA GLY A 6 6.41 7.81 8.97
C GLY A 6 5.15 6.96 9.04
N ALA A 7 4.88 6.43 10.22
CA ALA A 7 3.78 5.50 10.46
C ALA A 7 2.41 6.09 10.12
N LEU A 8 1.52 5.23 9.67
CA LEU A 8 0.13 5.62 9.36
C LEU A 8 -0.73 5.59 10.62
N ASP A 9 -1.59 6.59 10.76
CA ASP A 9 -2.62 6.60 11.79
C ASP A 9 -3.82 5.81 11.28
N VAL A 10 -3.80 4.51 11.53
CA VAL A 10 -4.78 3.57 10.98
C VAL A 10 -6.23 3.94 11.34
N PRO A 11 -6.57 4.16 12.61
CA PRO A 11 -7.97 4.48 12.96
C PRO A 11 -8.46 5.75 12.26
N GLU A 12 -7.63 6.78 12.20
CA GLU A 12 -8.02 8.04 11.60
C GLU A 12 -8.20 7.92 10.09
N ILE A 13 -7.29 7.24 9.40
CA ILE A 13 -7.38 7.05 7.95
C ILE A 13 -8.62 6.23 7.59
N LEU A 14 -8.88 5.14 8.31
CA LEU A 14 -10.05 4.31 8.05
C LEU A 14 -11.36 5.07 8.32
N LYS A 15 -11.37 5.88 9.37
CA LYS A 15 -12.52 6.72 9.70
C LYS A 15 -12.79 7.73 8.57
N GLU A 16 -11.77 8.42 8.10
CA GLU A 16 -11.91 9.40 7.02
C GLU A 16 -12.44 8.75 5.75
N TRP A 17 -11.92 7.58 5.40
CA TRP A 17 -12.37 6.87 4.22
C TRP A 17 -13.81 6.40 4.35
N TYR A 18 -14.17 5.88 5.50
CA TYR A 18 -15.53 5.41 5.74
C TYR A 18 -16.52 6.58 5.67
N GLU A 19 -16.19 7.69 6.29
CA GLU A 19 -17.05 8.88 6.27
C GLU A 19 -17.19 9.47 4.87
N ALA A 20 -16.12 9.47 4.09
CA ALA A 20 -16.15 9.97 2.72
C ALA A 20 -17.12 9.19 1.82
N GLU A 21 -17.31 7.89 2.09
CA GLU A 21 -18.17 7.03 1.27
C GLU A 21 -19.49 6.66 1.96
N ALA A 22 -19.79 7.26 3.12
CA ALA A 22 -20.94 6.85 3.94
C ALA A 22 -22.30 6.98 3.23
N THR A 23 -22.42 7.89 2.25
CA THR A 23 -23.67 8.09 1.53
C THR A 23 -23.64 7.56 0.10
N SER A 24 -22.59 6.84 -0.27
CA SER A 24 -22.38 6.38 -1.64
C SER A 24 -23.06 5.04 -1.97
N ASN A 25 -23.87 4.54 -1.06
CA ASN A 25 -24.67 3.32 -1.25
C ASN A 25 -23.85 2.07 -1.53
N TYR A 26 -22.70 1.94 -0.90
CA TYR A 26 -21.90 0.71 -0.96
C TYR A 26 -22.31 -0.26 0.13
N GLY A 27 -22.46 -1.53 -0.24
CA GLY A 27 -22.79 -2.59 0.70
C GLY A 27 -21.58 -3.25 1.34
N ALA A 28 -20.38 -3.03 0.79
CA ALA A 28 -19.16 -3.66 1.29
C ALA A 28 -18.01 -2.66 1.38
N TYR A 29 -17.29 -2.75 2.48
CA TYR A 29 -16.08 -1.97 2.72
C TYR A 29 -15.03 -2.92 3.31
N ILE A 30 -13.94 -3.15 2.60
CA ILE A 30 -12.89 -4.07 3.04
C ILE A 30 -11.56 -3.35 3.08
N PRO A 31 -11.04 -3.04 4.27
CA PRO A 31 -9.68 -2.54 4.42
C PRO A 31 -8.67 -3.67 4.59
N PHE A 32 -7.49 -3.45 4.07
CA PHE A 32 -6.31 -4.27 4.33
C PHE A 32 -5.26 -3.36 4.99
N VAL A 33 -4.74 -3.77 6.14
CA VAL A 33 -3.74 -2.99 6.87
C VAL A 33 -2.44 -3.77 6.93
N GLY A 34 -1.37 -3.20 6.36
CA GLY A 34 -0.03 -3.77 6.46
C GLY A 34 0.69 -3.21 7.67
N THR A 35 1.31 -4.09 8.44
CA THR A 35 2.00 -3.73 9.68
C THR A 35 3.43 -4.24 9.61
N VAL A 36 4.36 -3.47 10.15
CA VAL A 36 5.77 -3.87 10.22
C VAL A 36 5.92 -4.87 11.36
N ARG A 37 6.26 -6.10 11.03
CA ARG A 37 6.40 -7.15 12.03
C ARG A 37 7.87 -7.41 12.35
N SER A 38 8.13 -7.95 13.53
CA SER A 38 9.47 -8.32 13.94
C SER A 38 9.93 -9.55 13.16
N GLU A 39 11.06 -9.42 12.45
CA GLU A 39 11.72 -10.52 11.76
C GLU A 39 13.18 -10.17 11.51
N ASP A 40 14.06 -11.16 11.48
CA ASP A 40 15.48 -11.01 11.14
C ASP A 40 16.24 -9.93 11.91
N GLY A 41 15.80 -9.64 13.13
CA GLY A 41 16.48 -8.68 14.01
C GLY A 41 16.39 -7.24 13.57
N ILE A 42 15.42 -6.88 12.74
CA ILE A 42 15.23 -5.49 12.31
C ILE A 42 14.55 -4.67 13.39
N ASP A 43 14.74 -3.36 13.35
CA ASP A 43 14.10 -2.40 14.25
C ASP A 43 12.86 -1.78 13.60
N GLY A 44 12.73 -1.93 12.31
CA GLY A 44 11.65 -1.38 11.50
C GLY A 44 11.97 -1.50 10.03
N LEU A 45 11.19 -0.83 9.21
CA LEU A 45 11.42 -0.73 7.77
C LEU A 45 11.47 0.73 7.37
N SER A 46 12.09 1.02 6.24
CA SER A 46 12.10 2.36 5.68
C SER A 46 11.77 2.28 4.19
N PHE A 47 11.06 3.27 3.68
CA PHE A 47 10.50 3.20 2.32
C PHE A 47 10.88 4.43 1.50
N ASP A 48 11.33 4.17 0.27
CA ASP A 48 11.43 5.19 -0.77
C ASP A 48 10.38 4.90 -1.82
N ILE A 49 9.77 5.96 -2.35
CA ILE A 49 8.66 5.84 -3.30
C ILE A 49 8.96 6.67 -4.53
N TYR A 50 8.78 6.09 -5.71
CA TYR A 50 8.81 6.85 -6.94
C TYR A 50 7.38 7.24 -7.31
N GLU A 51 6.98 8.44 -6.88
CA GLU A 51 5.59 8.90 -6.97
C GLU A 51 4.99 8.89 -8.38
N PRO A 52 5.68 9.37 -9.43
CA PRO A 52 5.07 9.40 -10.76
C PRO A 52 4.61 8.04 -11.26
N ILE A 53 5.41 7.00 -11.03
CA ILE A 53 5.03 5.64 -11.44
C ILE A 53 3.95 5.09 -10.50
N LEU A 54 4.03 5.38 -9.21
CA LEU A 54 3.03 4.94 -8.26
C LEU A 54 1.65 5.54 -8.57
N GLU A 55 1.61 6.82 -8.89
CA GLU A 55 0.36 7.49 -9.27
C GLU A 55 -0.25 6.88 -10.53
N SER A 56 0.56 6.63 -11.53
CA SER A 56 0.12 6.01 -12.77
C SER A 56 -0.41 4.60 -12.53
N TRP A 57 0.29 3.82 -11.73
CA TRP A 57 -0.12 2.47 -11.35
C TRP A 57 -1.45 2.50 -10.60
N PHE A 58 -1.59 3.40 -9.63
CA PHE A 58 -2.81 3.51 -8.85
C PHE A 58 -4.00 3.98 -9.69
N THR A 59 -3.77 4.94 -10.59
CA THR A 59 -4.81 5.43 -11.50
C THR A 59 -5.38 4.30 -12.35
N SER A 60 -4.53 3.40 -12.82
CA SER A 60 -4.93 2.22 -13.58
C SER A 60 -5.87 1.32 -12.77
N TRP A 61 -5.59 1.14 -11.48
CA TRP A 61 -6.46 0.38 -10.58
C TRP A 61 -7.78 1.11 -10.28
N GLN A 62 -7.72 2.43 -10.12
CA GLN A 62 -8.96 3.22 -9.94
C GLN A 62 -9.88 3.08 -11.14
N GLN A 63 -9.33 3.04 -12.33
CA GLN A 63 -10.11 2.87 -13.55
C GLN A 63 -10.78 1.48 -13.59
N LYS A 64 -10.04 0.44 -13.25
CA LYS A 64 -10.59 -0.92 -13.16
C LYS A 64 -11.71 -1.01 -12.14
N ALA A 65 -11.52 -0.39 -10.98
CA ALA A 65 -12.54 -0.37 -9.93
C ALA A 65 -13.80 0.34 -10.41
N LYS A 66 -13.64 1.48 -11.08
CA LYS A 66 -14.76 2.26 -11.59
C LYS A 66 -15.62 1.45 -12.57
N GLU A 67 -15.00 0.64 -13.40
CA GLU A 67 -15.71 -0.23 -14.33
C GLU A 67 -16.61 -1.25 -13.64
N LYS A 68 -16.30 -1.56 -12.39
CA LYS A 68 -17.09 -2.49 -11.56
C LYS A 68 -17.96 -1.78 -10.52
N GLY A 69 -18.07 -0.48 -10.62
CA GLY A 69 -18.85 0.32 -9.68
C GLY A 69 -18.21 0.42 -8.29
N ALA A 70 -16.91 0.17 -8.20
CA ALA A 70 -16.18 0.17 -6.93
C ALA A 70 -15.23 1.35 -6.81
N VAL A 71 -14.73 1.58 -5.60
CA VAL A 71 -13.71 2.58 -5.29
C VAL A 71 -12.57 1.90 -4.55
N ILE A 72 -11.34 2.19 -4.96
CA ILE A 72 -10.14 1.76 -4.28
C ILE A 72 -9.47 2.96 -3.65
N LYS A 73 -9.02 2.81 -2.40
CA LYS A 73 -8.27 3.82 -1.68
C LYS A 73 -6.97 3.21 -1.16
N MET A 74 -5.91 4.01 -1.09
CA MET A 74 -4.61 3.53 -0.63
C MET A 74 -3.86 4.64 0.11
N ALA A 75 -3.18 4.26 1.18
CA ALA A 75 -2.23 5.11 1.89
C ALA A 75 -0.93 4.34 2.08
N HIS A 76 0.20 5.01 2.00
CA HIS A 76 1.50 4.40 2.23
C HIS A 76 2.44 5.37 2.93
N SER A 77 3.37 4.82 3.71
CA SER A 77 4.40 5.57 4.41
C SER A 77 5.61 5.83 3.53
N ARG A 78 6.21 7.00 3.70
CA ARG A 78 7.57 7.29 3.26
C ARG A 78 8.46 7.34 4.50
N GLY A 79 9.73 6.96 4.35
CA GLY A 79 10.68 6.98 5.44
C GLY A 79 10.50 5.84 6.42
N ASP A 80 10.83 6.09 7.66
CA ASP A 80 10.97 5.06 8.69
C ASP A 80 9.65 4.72 9.37
N VAL A 81 9.39 3.42 9.49
CA VAL A 81 8.24 2.87 10.21
C VAL A 81 8.77 1.80 11.16
N LEU A 82 8.47 1.93 12.44
CA LEU A 82 9.00 1.02 13.46
C LEU A 82 8.15 -0.25 13.56
N LEU A 83 8.66 -1.21 14.33
CA LEU A 83 7.93 -2.47 14.53
C LEU A 83 6.54 -2.22 15.09
N HIS A 84 5.59 -2.97 14.60
CA HIS A 84 4.17 -2.97 15.01
C HIS A 84 3.40 -1.72 14.58
N GLU A 85 4.04 -0.80 13.86
CA GLU A 85 3.38 0.34 13.23
C GLU A 85 2.94 -0.03 11.81
N SER A 86 1.98 0.71 11.28
CA SER A 86 1.48 0.45 9.92
C SER A 86 2.20 1.32 8.90
N SER A 87 2.53 0.70 7.77
CA SER A 87 3.14 1.40 6.62
C SER A 87 2.23 1.42 5.40
N TYR A 88 1.14 0.66 5.41
CA TYR A 88 0.31 0.47 4.22
C TYR A 88 -1.13 0.18 4.58
N ILE A 89 -2.04 0.88 3.94
CA ILE A 89 -3.47 0.60 4.04
C ILE A 89 -4.06 0.67 2.64
N ALA A 90 -4.86 -0.32 2.30
CA ALA A 90 -5.68 -0.30 1.10
C ALA A 90 -7.12 -0.62 1.47
N ALA A 91 -8.07 -0.10 0.73
CA ALA A 91 -9.47 -0.41 0.98
C ALA A 91 -10.26 -0.41 -0.30
N VAL A 92 -11.25 -1.28 -0.37
CA VAL A 92 -12.19 -1.34 -1.49
C VAL A 92 -13.60 -1.14 -0.96
N PHE A 93 -14.32 -0.24 -1.61
CA PHE A 93 -15.76 -0.07 -1.40
C PHE A 93 -16.47 -0.56 -2.67
N SER A 94 -17.49 -1.37 -2.51
CA SER A 94 -18.28 -1.85 -3.67
C SER A 94 -19.74 -2.06 -3.28
N PRO A 95 -20.65 -2.10 -4.29
CA PRO A 95 -22.05 -2.37 -4.01
C PRO A 95 -22.26 -3.73 -3.37
N LYS A 96 -21.55 -4.76 -3.85
CA LYS A 96 -21.68 -6.13 -3.34
C LYS A 96 -20.32 -6.67 -2.90
N ARG A 97 -20.32 -7.51 -1.89
CA ARG A 97 -19.09 -8.01 -1.25
C ARG A 97 -18.16 -8.76 -2.20
N ARG A 98 -18.68 -9.46 -3.21
CA ARG A 98 -17.81 -10.28 -4.08
C ARG A 98 -16.79 -9.42 -4.82
N VAL A 99 -17.20 -8.27 -5.33
CA VAL A 99 -16.27 -7.36 -6.00
C VAL A 99 -15.21 -6.87 -5.00
N ALA A 100 -15.62 -6.47 -3.79
CA ALA A 100 -14.67 -5.98 -2.81
C ALA A 100 -13.66 -7.06 -2.41
N LEU A 101 -14.12 -8.30 -2.18
CA LEU A 101 -13.23 -9.40 -1.80
C LEU A 101 -12.21 -9.73 -2.91
N GLU A 102 -12.67 -9.78 -4.14
CA GLU A 102 -11.79 -10.10 -5.28
C GLU A 102 -10.81 -8.96 -5.55
N PHE A 103 -11.29 -7.72 -5.52
CA PHE A 103 -10.43 -6.57 -5.81
C PHE A 103 -9.37 -6.36 -4.75
N ILE A 104 -9.70 -6.51 -3.46
CA ILE A 104 -8.69 -6.31 -2.42
C ILE A 104 -7.59 -7.35 -2.54
N ASP A 105 -7.93 -8.58 -2.86
CA ASP A 105 -6.94 -9.65 -3.06
C ASP A 105 -6.01 -9.31 -4.24
N GLU A 106 -6.57 -9.04 -5.40
CA GLU A 106 -5.81 -8.74 -6.60
C GLU A 106 -4.96 -7.48 -6.45
N PHE A 107 -5.53 -6.44 -5.86
CA PHE A 107 -4.86 -5.17 -5.67
C PHE A 107 -3.63 -5.30 -4.76
N VAL A 108 -3.80 -5.96 -3.61
CA VAL A 108 -2.71 -6.13 -2.65
C VAL A 108 -1.59 -6.99 -3.25
N GLU A 109 -1.93 -8.04 -3.99
CA GLU A 109 -0.93 -8.88 -4.65
C GLU A 109 -0.19 -8.12 -5.74
N ASP A 110 -0.88 -7.36 -6.55
CA ASP A 110 -0.24 -6.55 -7.59
C ASP A 110 0.58 -5.41 -6.99
N PHE A 111 0.12 -4.82 -5.90
CA PHE A 111 0.89 -3.81 -5.18
C PHE A 111 2.27 -4.35 -4.80
N LYS A 112 2.30 -5.53 -4.21
CA LYS A 112 3.55 -6.16 -3.80
C LYS A 112 4.47 -6.47 -4.98
N ALA A 113 3.88 -6.86 -6.11
CA ALA A 113 4.65 -7.26 -7.29
C ALA A 113 5.10 -6.07 -8.15
N SER A 114 4.33 -5.00 -8.22
CA SER A 114 4.46 -3.98 -9.26
C SER A 114 4.64 -2.55 -8.77
N ALA A 115 4.28 -2.23 -7.54
CA ALA A 115 4.37 -0.84 -7.07
C ALA A 115 5.83 -0.39 -6.91
N PRO A 116 6.17 0.84 -7.35
CA PRO A 116 7.55 1.32 -7.32
C PRO A 116 7.93 1.84 -5.93
N ILE A 117 8.05 0.92 -5.00
CA ILE A 117 8.38 1.20 -3.61
C ILE A 117 9.58 0.34 -3.23
N TRP A 118 10.64 0.99 -2.75
CA TRP A 118 11.85 0.32 -2.30
C TRP A 118 11.82 0.20 -0.79
N LYS A 119 12.06 -1.00 -0.31
CA LYS A 119 11.99 -1.34 1.10
C LYS A 119 13.40 -1.57 1.66
N TYR A 120 13.71 -0.92 2.75
CA TYR A 120 14.98 -1.06 3.46
C TYR A 120 14.71 -1.57 4.86
N ASP A 121 15.56 -2.46 5.35
CA ASP A 121 15.57 -2.85 6.75
C ASP A 121 16.23 -1.74 7.57
N LEU A 122 15.69 -1.44 8.74
CA LEU A 122 16.34 -0.58 9.72
C LEU A 122 17.04 -1.46 10.74
N LYS A 123 18.35 -1.29 10.83
CA LYS A 123 19.18 -2.02 11.81
C LYS A 123 20.12 -1.03 12.46
N ASN A 124 19.99 -0.85 13.78
CA ASN A 124 20.83 0.06 14.54
C ASN A 124 20.85 1.48 13.96
N GLY A 125 19.69 1.96 13.51
CA GLY A 125 19.53 3.28 12.93
C GLY A 125 19.99 3.43 11.49
N GLU A 126 20.43 2.36 10.85
CA GLU A 126 20.90 2.38 9.48
C GLU A 126 19.92 1.67 8.54
N ARG A 127 19.81 2.19 7.32
CA ARG A 127 19.00 1.57 6.26
C ARG A 127 19.84 0.55 5.52
N VAL A 128 19.35 -0.69 5.46
CA VAL A 128 19.96 -1.78 4.68
C VAL A 128 18.94 -2.26 3.66
N TYR A 129 19.27 -2.22 2.38
CA TYR A 129 18.31 -2.62 1.35
C TYR A 129 17.86 -4.07 1.57
N ALA A 130 16.54 -4.27 1.63
CA ALA A 130 15.93 -5.58 1.90
C ALA A 130 15.85 -6.41 0.62
N LYS A 131 17.01 -6.70 0.02
CA LYS A 131 17.12 -7.34 -1.28
C LYS A 131 16.39 -8.69 -1.36
N ASP A 132 16.54 -9.50 -0.33
CA ASP A 132 15.97 -10.85 -0.31
C ASP A 132 14.46 -10.85 -0.01
N ARG A 133 13.93 -9.71 0.38
CA ARG A 133 12.52 -9.57 0.76
C ARG A 133 11.78 -8.53 -0.09
N SER A 134 12.45 -8.01 -1.12
CA SER A 134 11.88 -7.01 -2.02
C SER A 134 11.77 -7.56 -3.42
N THR A 135 10.75 -7.10 -4.16
CA THR A 135 10.56 -7.46 -5.55
C THR A 135 11.06 -6.31 -6.43
N ALA A 136 12.02 -6.60 -7.30
CA ALA A 136 12.49 -5.61 -8.26
C ALA A 136 11.41 -5.36 -9.31
N ILE A 137 11.26 -4.11 -9.72
CA ILE A 137 10.24 -3.70 -10.67
C ILE A 137 10.91 -3.33 -11.98
N LYS A 138 10.56 -4.02 -13.04
CA LYS A 138 11.14 -3.81 -14.34
C LYS A 138 10.94 -2.37 -14.82
N GLY A 139 12.03 -1.70 -15.14
CA GLY A 139 12.00 -0.34 -15.67
C GLY A 139 11.71 0.74 -14.66
N SER A 140 11.62 0.44 -13.38
CA SER A 140 11.26 1.40 -12.34
C SER A 140 12.43 2.13 -11.68
N GLY A 141 13.58 2.17 -12.32
CA GLY A 141 14.75 2.87 -11.81
C GLY A 141 15.92 1.93 -11.63
N ILE A 142 16.97 2.39 -10.95
CA ILE A 142 18.21 1.61 -10.84
C ILE A 142 18.05 0.30 -10.09
N LEU A 143 17.12 0.22 -9.17
CA LEU A 143 16.88 -0.99 -8.40
C LEU A 143 15.92 -1.95 -9.09
N GLY A 144 15.17 -1.47 -10.07
CA GLY A 144 14.15 -2.25 -10.75
C GLY A 144 14.54 -2.81 -12.09
N VAL A 145 15.78 -2.63 -12.54
CA VAL A 145 16.18 -2.99 -13.91
C VAL A 145 16.63 -4.43 -14.07
N LYS A 146 17.00 -5.08 -13.00
CA LYS A 146 17.50 -6.46 -13.06
C LYS A 146 16.42 -7.44 -12.61
N GLN A 147 16.19 -8.42 -13.40
CA GLN A 147 15.20 -9.45 -13.18
C GLN A 147 15.79 -10.85 -13.35
#